data_2a4ac98a99cc843034ee5c0041d22c66
#
_entry.id   2a4ac98a99cc843034ee5c0041d22c66
#
_cell.length_a   1.000
_cell.length_b   1.000
_cell.length_c   1.000
_cell.angle_alpha   90.00
_cell.angle_beta   90.00
_cell.angle_gamma   90.00
#
_symmetry.space_group_name_H-M   'P 1'
#
loop_
_entity.id
_entity.type
_entity.pdbx_description
1 polymer ?
#
loop_
_entity_poly.entity_id
_entity_poly.type
_entity_poly.pdbx_seq_one_letter_code
_entity_poly.pdbx_strand_id
1 'polypeptide(L)'
;MIVSEFSKAQIALACWRSAKTETHLVMLSVCQVFMNRTKAGWYDGDLYENCIRWLAEFPGEFPDLRDPQFQQLLTNLETVTSGMVQDKTDGALWFIPTNQIGKSLSSQFSVTTTIGGLSFIK
;
A
#
# COMPACT_ATOMS: atom_id res chain seq x y z
N MET A 1 11.77 -3.65 11.80
CA MET A 1 10.60 -4.53 12.07
C MET A 1 10.89 -5.92 11.52
N ILE A 2 10.72 -6.92 12.36
CA ILE A 2 10.82 -8.32 11.91
C ILE A 2 9.40 -8.79 11.55
N VAL A 3 9.24 -9.25 10.33
CA VAL A 3 7.94 -9.68 9.83
C VAL A 3 8.03 -11.15 9.46
N SER A 4 7.09 -11.96 9.96
CA SER A 4 7.05 -13.39 9.62
C SER A 4 6.76 -13.57 8.13
N GLU A 5 7.12 -14.72 7.58
CA GLU A 5 6.85 -15.02 6.16
C GLU A 5 5.36 -14.97 5.85
N PHE A 6 4.52 -15.43 6.78
CA PHE A 6 3.07 -15.34 6.60
C PHE A 6 2.60 -13.89 6.54
N SER A 7 3.03 -13.05 7.47
CA SER A 7 2.68 -11.63 7.50
C SER A 7 3.18 -10.91 6.27
N LYS A 8 4.42 -11.21 5.83
CA LYS A 8 5.01 -10.65 4.64
C LYS A 8 4.15 -10.94 3.40
N ALA A 9 3.66 -12.17 3.26
CA ALA A 9 2.81 -12.55 2.14
C ALA A 9 1.49 -11.77 2.15
N GLN A 10 0.89 -11.55 3.32
CA GLN A 10 -0.36 -10.79 3.43
C GLN A 10 -0.15 -9.31 3.11
N ILE A 11 0.96 -8.73 3.57
CA ILE A 11 1.30 -7.33 3.25
C ILE A 11 1.52 -7.19 1.75
N ALA A 12 2.28 -8.10 1.13
CA ALA A 12 2.51 -8.09 -0.31
C ALA A 12 1.19 -8.25 -1.09
N LEU A 13 0.28 -9.10 -0.61
CA LEU A 13 -1.02 -9.28 -1.24
C LEU A 13 -1.82 -7.98 -1.25
N ALA A 14 -1.83 -7.24 -0.14
CA ALA A 14 -2.53 -5.97 -0.07
C ALA A 14 -1.97 -4.97 -1.10
N CYS A 15 -0.65 -4.87 -1.20
CA CYS A 15 0.00 -3.96 -2.14
C CYS A 15 -0.23 -4.40 -3.59
N TRP A 16 -0.14 -5.70 -3.88
CA TRP A 16 -0.38 -6.22 -5.22
C TRP A 16 -1.83 -6.00 -5.65
N ARG A 17 -2.79 -6.36 -4.79
CA ARG A 17 -4.21 -6.25 -5.13
C ARG A 17 -4.64 -4.81 -5.37
N SER A 18 -4.05 -3.88 -4.62
CA SER A 18 -4.37 -2.45 -4.77
C SER A 18 -3.90 -1.88 -6.10
N ALA A 19 -2.81 -2.41 -6.67
CA ALA A 19 -2.14 -1.79 -7.81
C ALA A 19 -1.67 -2.83 -8.84
N LYS A 20 -2.37 -3.95 -8.99
CA LYS A 20 -1.94 -5.06 -9.85
C LYS A 20 -1.81 -4.69 -11.33
N THR A 21 -2.52 -3.65 -11.78
CA THR A 21 -2.43 -3.16 -13.16
C THR A 21 -1.39 -2.05 -13.32
N GLU A 22 -0.71 -1.71 -12.24
CA GLU A 22 0.26 -0.63 -12.20
C GLU A 22 1.69 -1.15 -12.16
N THR A 23 2.64 -0.24 -12.19
CA THR A 23 4.06 -0.57 -12.11
C THR A 23 4.44 -0.98 -10.69
N HIS A 24 5.61 -1.61 -10.56
CA HIS A 24 6.18 -1.98 -9.26
C HIS A 24 6.34 -0.76 -8.33
N LEU A 25 6.72 0.40 -8.89
CA LEU A 25 6.84 1.63 -8.11
C LEU A 25 5.50 2.01 -7.44
N VAL A 26 4.39 1.89 -8.17
CA VAL A 26 3.07 2.19 -7.61
C VAL A 26 2.72 1.21 -6.49
N MET A 27 3.03 -0.06 -6.66
CA MET A 27 2.79 -1.07 -5.63
C MET A 27 3.58 -0.77 -4.35
N LEU A 28 4.85 -0.37 -4.48
CA LEU A 28 5.66 0.01 -3.33
C LEU A 28 5.14 1.29 -2.66
N SER A 29 4.58 2.20 -3.45
CA SER A 29 3.97 3.42 -2.91
C SER A 29 2.72 3.10 -2.09
N VAL A 30 1.93 2.11 -2.50
CA VAL A 30 0.80 1.61 -1.70
C VAL A 30 1.30 0.99 -0.39
N CYS A 31 2.38 0.22 -0.42
CA CYS A 31 3.01 -0.28 0.79
C CYS A 31 3.37 0.87 1.75
N GLN A 32 3.86 1.97 1.21
CA GLN A 32 4.22 3.14 2.01
C GLN A 32 2.98 3.74 2.69
N VAL A 33 1.82 3.73 2.05
CA VAL A 33 0.58 4.19 2.69
C VAL A 33 0.27 3.33 3.91
N PHE A 34 0.37 2.01 3.82
CA PHE A 34 0.14 1.14 4.97
C PHE A 34 1.18 1.40 6.09
N MET A 35 2.43 1.68 5.71
CA MET A 35 3.46 2.10 6.68
C MET A 35 3.07 3.41 7.38
N ASN A 36 2.58 4.38 6.63
CA ASN A 36 2.16 5.66 7.17
C ASN A 36 0.98 5.52 8.14
N ARG A 37 0.00 4.69 7.80
CA ARG A 37 -1.11 4.36 8.71
C ARG A 37 -0.60 3.75 10.01
N THR A 38 0.35 2.85 9.90
CA THR A 38 0.99 2.21 11.06
C THR A 38 1.65 3.25 11.96
N LYS A 39 2.40 4.16 11.36
CA LYS A 39 3.07 5.25 12.11
C LYS A 39 2.07 6.21 12.73
N ALA A 40 0.90 6.38 12.10
CA ALA A 40 -0.16 7.23 12.62
C ALA A 40 -0.98 6.57 13.73
N GLY A 41 -0.68 5.32 14.06
CA GLY A 41 -1.32 4.61 15.15
C GLY A 41 -2.56 3.82 14.76
N TRP A 42 -2.87 3.69 13.48
CA TRP A 42 -4.02 2.90 13.04
C TRP A 42 -3.85 1.43 13.48
N TYR A 43 -4.92 0.84 14.05
CA TYR A 43 -4.91 -0.54 14.52
C TYR A 43 -3.72 -0.81 15.45
N ASP A 44 -3.54 0.08 16.44
CA ASP A 44 -2.49 -0.01 17.46
C ASP A 44 -1.06 -0.02 16.91
N GLY A 45 -0.89 0.58 15.71
CA GLY A 45 0.43 0.67 15.08
C GLY A 45 0.97 -0.65 14.55
N ASP A 46 0.07 -1.58 14.18
CA ASP A 46 0.45 -2.88 13.64
C ASP A 46 0.30 -2.88 12.12
N LEU A 47 1.42 -3.05 11.41
CA LEU A 47 1.44 -3.06 9.96
C LEU A 47 0.62 -4.21 9.38
N TYR A 48 0.74 -5.39 9.95
CA TYR A 48 0.00 -6.57 9.50
C TYR A 48 -1.51 -6.32 9.64
N GLU A 49 -1.96 -5.81 10.78
CA GLU A 49 -3.38 -5.50 11.00
C GLU A 49 -3.89 -4.46 9.99
N ASN A 50 -3.11 -3.42 9.70
CA ASN A 50 -3.50 -2.43 8.71
C ASN A 50 -3.75 -3.09 7.34
N CYS A 51 -2.92 -4.04 6.96
CA CYS A 51 -3.04 -4.71 5.67
C CYS A 51 -4.21 -5.70 5.64
N ILE A 52 -4.38 -6.53 6.66
CA ILE A 52 -5.45 -7.53 6.64
C ILE A 52 -6.83 -6.89 6.79
N ARG A 53 -6.94 -5.75 7.49
CA ARG A 53 -8.19 -5.01 7.57
C ARG A 53 -8.58 -4.46 6.20
N TRP A 54 -7.59 -3.94 5.47
CA TRP A 54 -7.83 -3.48 4.10
C TRP A 54 -8.26 -4.64 3.19
N LEU A 55 -7.58 -5.78 3.29
CA LEU A 55 -7.91 -6.96 2.49
C LEU A 55 -9.33 -7.47 2.78
N ALA A 56 -9.78 -7.40 4.03
CA ALA A 56 -11.11 -7.82 4.41
C ALA A 56 -12.19 -6.88 3.85
N GLU A 57 -11.88 -5.58 3.78
CA GLU A 57 -12.80 -4.57 3.25
C GLU A 57 -12.84 -4.60 1.71
N PHE A 58 -11.73 -4.92 1.07
CA PHE A 58 -11.60 -4.94 -0.39
C PHE A 58 -11.22 -6.34 -0.87
N PRO A 59 -12.16 -7.29 -0.88
CA PRO A 59 -11.87 -8.64 -1.36
C PRO A 59 -11.57 -8.62 -2.85
N GLY A 60 -10.80 -9.59 -3.31
CA GLY A 60 -10.42 -9.66 -4.71
C GLY A 60 -9.55 -10.86 -5.01
N GLU A 61 -8.77 -10.75 -6.09
CA GLU A 61 -7.97 -11.83 -6.63
C GLU A 61 -6.73 -12.13 -5.80
N PHE A 62 -6.22 -13.34 -5.99
CA PHE A 62 -4.90 -13.75 -5.50
C PHE A 62 -3.96 -13.85 -6.70
N PRO A 63 -2.69 -13.44 -6.55
CA PRO A 63 -1.72 -13.59 -7.64
C PRO A 63 -1.33 -15.05 -7.83
N ASP A 64 -0.90 -15.38 -9.03
CA ASP A 64 -0.12 -16.60 -9.23
C ASP A 64 1.18 -16.45 -8.43
N LEU A 65 1.56 -17.47 -7.67
CA LEU A 65 2.78 -17.42 -6.86
C LEU A 65 4.03 -17.20 -7.71
N ARG A 66 3.95 -17.46 -9.02
CA ARG A 66 5.05 -17.24 -9.96
C ARG A 66 4.99 -15.87 -10.63
N ASP A 67 4.00 -15.05 -10.32
CA ASP A 67 3.87 -13.70 -10.89
C ASP A 67 5.12 -12.90 -10.57
N PRO A 68 5.85 -12.38 -11.59
CA PRO A 68 7.09 -11.65 -11.34
C PRO A 68 6.93 -10.42 -10.48
N GLN A 69 5.81 -9.68 -10.61
CA GLN A 69 5.57 -8.50 -9.79
C GLN A 69 5.33 -8.87 -8.33
N PHE A 70 4.60 -9.97 -8.09
CA PHE A 70 4.36 -10.42 -6.72
C PHE A 70 5.66 -10.91 -6.07
N GLN A 71 6.49 -11.64 -6.82
CA GLN A 71 7.79 -12.09 -6.33
C GLN A 71 8.71 -10.90 -6.04
N GLN A 72 8.68 -9.89 -6.89
CA GLN A 72 9.47 -8.68 -6.68
C GLN A 72 9.01 -7.92 -5.43
N LEU A 73 7.69 -7.87 -5.19
CA LEU A 73 7.15 -7.30 -3.96
C LEU A 73 7.67 -8.04 -2.73
N LEU A 74 7.61 -9.36 -2.73
CA LEU A 74 8.11 -10.16 -1.62
C LEU A 74 9.59 -9.90 -1.35
N THR A 75 10.39 -9.79 -2.42
CA THR A 75 11.83 -9.56 -2.30
C THR A 75 12.13 -8.17 -1.73
N ASN A 76 11.38 -7.15 -2.15
CA ASN A 76 11.67 -5.76 -1.77
C ASN A 76 10.88 -5.28 -0.54
N LEU A 77 9.95 -6.09 -0.05
CA LEU A 77 9.07 -5.67 1.04
C LEU A 77 9.85 -5.30 2.29
N GLU A 78 10.88 -6.06 2.62
CA GLU A 78 11.69 -5.80 3.81
C GLU A 78 12.38 -4.45 3.74
N THR A 79 12.87 -4.07 2.56
CA THR A 79 13.52 -2.77 2.36
C THR A 79 12.53 -1.63 2.61
N VAL A 80 11.30 -1.76 2.09
CA VAL A 80 10.26 -0.73 2.28
C VAL A 80 9.83 -0.67 3.73
N THR A 81 9.57 -1.82 4.36
CA THR A 81 9.07 -1.86 5.75
C THR A 81 10.13 -1.48 6.77
N SER A 82 11.41 -1.52 6.41
CA SER A 82 12.50 -1.06 7.29
C SER A 82 12.53 0.47 7.45
N GLY A 83 11.82 1.20 6.58
CA GLY A 83 11.83 2.66 6.60
C GLY A 83 13.05 3.28 5.94
N MET A 84 13.86 2.49 5.25
CA MET A 84 15.09 2.98 4.58
C MET A 84 14.80 3.60 3.21
N VAL A 85 13.58 3.42 2.69
CA VAL A 85 13.18 3.97 1.41
C VAL A 85 12.44 5.29 1.64
N GLN A 86 12.75 6.30 0.82
CA GLN A 86 12.06 7.59 0.90
C GLN A 86 10.58 7.42 0.60
N ASP A 87 9.74 8.08 1.41
CA ASP A 87 8.29 8.09 1.19
C ASP A 87 7.95 9.02 0.03
N LYS A 88 7.64 8.43 -1.11
CA LYS A 88 7.26 9.18 -2.31
C LYS A 88 5.79 9.59 -2.30
N THR A 89 5.01 9.15 -1.31
CA THR A 89 3.60 9.52 -1.17
C THR A 89 3.42 10.79 -0.32
N ASP A 90 4.51 11.32 0.22
CA ASP A 90 4.51 12.54 1.05
C ASP A 90 3.58 12.42 2.27
N GLY A 91 3.68 11.29 2.96
CA GLY A 91 2.92 11.05 4.19
C GLY A 91 1.47 10.64 3.98
N ALA A 92 1.10 10.20 2.78
CA ALA A 92 -0.28 9.86 2.46
C ALA A 92 -0.82 8.73 3.35
N LEU A 93 -2.09 8.84 3.73
CA LEU A 93 -2.81 7.85 4.52
C LEU A 93 -3.88 7.12 3.71
N TRP A 94 -4.19 7.59 2.51
CA TRP A 94 -5.17 6.99 1.60
C TRP A 94 -4.65 6.99 0.18
N PHE A 95 -5.22 6.13 -0.64
CA PHE A 95 -4.97 6.12 -2.08
C PHE A 95 -6.27 5.81 -2.81
N ILE A 96 -6.42 6.36 -4.01
CA ILE A 96 -7.64 6.21 -4.81
C ILE A 96 -7.25 6.25 -6.29
N PRO A 97 -7.93 5.52 -7.18
CA PRO A 97 -7.72 5.70 -8.61
C PRO A 97 -7.92 7.16 -9.00
N THR A 98 -7.00 7.69 -9.78
CA THR A 98 -7.00 9.12 -10.14
C THR A 98 -8.31 9.54 -10.83
N ASN A 99 -8.91 8.65 -11.62
CA ASN A 99 -10.16 8.95 -12.32
C ASN A 99 -11.37 9.03 -11.38
N GLN A 100 -11.22 8.70 -10.11
CA GLN A 100 -12.30 8.79 -9.11
C GLN A 100 -12.16 10.01 -8.20
N ILE A 101 -11.13 10.82 -8.39
CA ILE A 101 -10.93 12.05 -7.62
C ILE A 101 -12.03 13.04 -7.97
N GLY A 102 -12.45 13.82 -6.98
CA GLY A 102 -13.45 14.88 -7.14
C GLY A 102 -14.87 14.44 -6.89
N LYS A 103 -15.14 13.14 -6.84
CA LYS A 103 -16.49 12.63 -6.56
C LYS A 103 -16.75 12.40 -5.09
N SER A 104 -15.70 12.19 -4.31
CA SER A 104 -15.81 11.84 -2.89
C SER A 104 -14.78 12.53 -2.01
N LEU A 105 -13.89 13.34 -2.58
CA LEU A 105 -12.86 14.02 -1.81
C LEU A 105 -13.42 15.29 -1.18
N SER A 106 -13.49 15.31 0.16
CA SER A 106 -13.93 16.51 0.88
C SER A 106 -12.80 17.53 1.00
N SER A 107 -13.16 18.77 1.38
CA SER A 107 -12.18 19.84 1.57
C SER A 107 -11.19 19.57 2.71
N GLN A 108 -11.45 18.57 3.55
CA GLN A 108 -10.56 18.18 4.64
C GLN A 108 -9.36 17.37 4.17
N PHE A 109 -9.38 16.89 2.94
CA PHE A 109 -8.34 16.02 2.39
C PHE A 109 -7.68 16.68 1.20
N SER A 110 -6.41 16.40 1.00
CA SER A 110 -5.67 16.90 -0.16
C SER A 110 -4.84 15.80 -0.81
N VAL A 111 -4.75 15.87 -2.13
CA VAL A 111 -3.87 14.99 -2.88
C VAL A 111 -2.42 15.42 -2.62
N THR A 112 -1.60 14.53 -2.10
CA THR A 112 -0.19 14.81 -1.86
C THR A 112 0.64 14.60 -3.12
N THR A 113 0.30 13.57 -3.89
CA THR A 113 0.99 13.25 -5.14
C THR A 113 0.16 12.27 -5.95
N THR A 114 0.49 12.15 -7.23
CA THR A 114 -0.09 11.17 -8.14
C THR A 114 1.04 10.36 -8.73
N ILE A 115 0.95 9.04 -8.64
CA ILE A 115 1.96 8.12 -9.17
C ILE A 115 1.21 7.06 -9.98
N GLY A 116 1.53 6.97 -11.28
CA GLY A 116 0.78 6.10 -12.18
C GLY A 116 -0.70 6.47 -12.20
N GLY A 117 -1.57 5.48 -12.11
CA GLY A 117 -3.03 5.69 -12.09
C GLY A 117 -3.63 5.92 -10.72
N LEU A 118 -2.81 6.09 -9.68
CA LEU A 118 -3.26 6.30 -8.31
C LEU A 118 -2.91 7.69 -7.81
N SER A 119 -3.82 8.29 -7.07
CA SER A 119 -3.59 9.52 -6.34
C SER A 119 -3.54 9.21 -4.85
N PHE A 120 -2.57 9.81 -4.18
CA PHE A 120 -2.28 9.61 -2.77
C PHE A 120 -2.78 10.81 -1.98
N ILE A 121 -3.41 10.55 -0.84
CA ILE A 121 -4.22 11.54 -0.13
C ILE A 121 -3.81 11.58 1.34
N LYS A 122 -3.79 12.78 1.88
CA LYS A 122 -3.50 13.01 3.28
C LYS A 122 -4.61 13.79 3.97
#